data_26c11b13f2292ccb4c6f3210014bdacb
#
_entry.id   26c11b13f2292ccb4c6f3210014bdacb
#
_cell.length_a   1.000
_cell.length_b   1.000
_cell.length_c   1.000
_cell.angle_alpha   90.00
_cell.angle_beta   90.00
_cell.angle_gamma   90.00
#
_symmetry.space_group_name_H-M   'P 1'
#
loop_
_entity.id
_entity.type
_entity.pdbx_description
1 polymer ?
#
loop_
_entity_poly.entity_id
_entity_poly.type
_entity_poly.pdbx_seq_one_letter_code
_entity_poly.pdbx_strand_id
1 'polypeptide(L)'
;MEQRMRTANDGSIEMTLESIQQYLDNLVERGCAPDTIATYRRSLMKLYSFLPPEKKVYSDTLEFWRVELLEKYTVRTANACVSAVNVYLEYHGVRSLQITKPLPLPKDMGPELTRAEYLHMLEEAICEGNERAYLLTKVFACTGITVRELQYLTVETVRAGVADVPSCGGTRVKIPECLRLELEDYASSQGVQTGPVFVTRNGQNMSRTSVTDHIQRLATAAHIDPGKGNPRCLRKLYLITREQIRLSLMPLAEQAHEQMIDTEQFSVGWKKRKGS
;
A
#
# COMPACT_ATOMS: atom_id res chain seq x y z
N MET A 1 30.70 26.03 -2.31
CA MET A 1 30.45 27.07 -3.30
C MET A 1 29.25 26.66 -4.13
N GLU A 2 28.11 27.27 -3.86
CA GLU A 2 26.82 26.93 -4.45
C GLU A 2 26.76 27.35 -5.92
N GLN A 3 26.78 26.37 -6.82
CA GLN A 3 26.26 26.60 -8.18
C GLN A 3 24.72 26.43 -8.12
N ARG A 4 24.02 27.47 -7.65
CA ARG A 4 22.60 27.64 -7.93
C ARG A 4 22.44 27.72 -9.45
N MET A 5 21.80 26.73 -10.05
CA MET A 5 21.35 26.78 -11.42
C MET A 5 20.60 28.09 -11.66
N ARG A 6 21.03 28.83 -12.69
CA ARG A 6 20.39 30.08 -13.13
C ARG A 6 18.97 29.76 -13.57
N THR A 7 17.97 30.17 -12.78
CA THR A 7 16.61 30.34 -13.30
C THR A 7 16.68 31.39 -14.40
N ALA A 8 16.49 30.98 -15.64
CA ALA A 8 16.30 31.91 -16.72
C ALA A 8 15.04 32.75 -16.40
N ASN A 9 15.11 34.05 -16.70
CA ASN A 9 14.05 35.03 -16.38
C ASN A 9 12.75 34.84 -17.20
N ASP A 10 12.59 33.71 -17.90
CA ASP A 10 11.46 33.39 -18.78
C ASP A 10 10.50 32.30 -18.22
N GLY A 11 10.59 31.97 -16.93
CA GLY A 11 9.68 30.97 -16.28
C GLY A 11 9.91 29.55 -16.76
N SER A 12 11.08 29.19 -17.25
CA SER A 12 11.48 27.86 -17.67
C SER A 12 12.65 27.32 -16.85
N ILE A 13 12.82 26.00 -16.84
CA ILE A 13 13.98 25.30 -16.27
C ILE A 13 14.59 24.36 -17.30
N GLU A 14 15.90 24.36 -17.41
CA GLU A 14 16.64 23.38 -18.20
C GLU A 14 16.85 22.11 -17.39
N MET A 15 16.50 20.98 -17.97
CA MET A 15 16.61 19.65 -17.36
C MET A 15 17.82 18.93 -17.95
N THR A 16 18.88 18.70 -17.15
CA THR A 16 20.08 17.98 -17.56
C THR A 16 20.19 16.62 -16.88
N LEU A 17 20.97 15.70 -17.45
CA LEU A 17 21.22 14.40 -16.79
C LEU A 17 21.94 14.59 -15.45
N GLU A 18 22.78 15.61 -15.34
CA GLU A 18 23.48 15.95 -14.10
C GLU A 18 22.51 16.45 -13.03
N SER A 19 21.54 17.32 -13.37
CA SER A 19 20.53 17.81 -12.43
C SER A 19 19.62 16.70 -11.95
N ILE A 20 19.28 15.75 -12.83
CA ILE A 20 18.53 14.54 -12.45
C ILE A 20 19.34 13.70 -11.45
N GLN A 21 20.62 13.46 -11.73
CA GLN A 21 21.46 12.65 -10.86
C GLN A 21 21.64 13.30 -9.48
N GLN A 22 21.93 14.61 -9.42
CA GLN A 22 22.03 15.36 -8.17
C GLN A 22 20.75 15.26 -7.32
N TYR A 23 19.58 15.35 -7.96
CA TYR A 23 18.31 15.17 -7.27
C TYR A 23 18.13 13.73 -6.73
N LEU A 24 18.50 12.72 -7.52
CA LEU A 24 18.41 11.33 -7.07
C LEU A 24 19.38 11.03 -5.91
N ASP A 25 20.57 11.61 -5.92
CA ASP A 25 21.54 11.49 -4.82
C ASP A 25 21.00 12.16 -3.55
N ASN A 26 20.35 13.31 -3.66
CA ASN A 26 19.66 13.94 -2.53
C ASN A 26 18.54 13.03 -1.96
N LEU A 27 17.81 12.28 -2.79
CA LEU A 27 16.82 11.31 -2.30
C LEU A 27 17.48 10.16 -1.54
N VAL A 28 18.68 9.71 -1.94
CA VAL A 28 19.46 8.71 -1.20
C VAL A 28 19.87 9.25 0.17
N GLU A 29 20.42 10.47 0.22
CA GLU A 29 20.82 11.14 1.47
C GLU A 29 19.65 11.32 2.45
N ARG A 30 18.45 11.57 1.92
CA ARG A 30 17.20 11.65 2.71
C ARG A 30 16.64 10.29 3.15
N GLY A 31 17.32 9.20 2.83
CA GLY A 31 16.92 7.85 3.22
C GLY A 31 15.68 7.32 2.46
N CYS A 32 15.42 7.80 1.26
CA CYS A 32 14.32 7.28 0.44
C CYS A 32 14.58 5.83 0.04
N ALA A 33 13.51 5.02 0.01
CA ALA A 33 13.60 3.61 -0.39
C ALA A 33 14.13 3.44 -1.84
N PRO A 34 15.00 2.46 -2.11
CA PRO A 34 15.59 2.24 -3.44
C PRO A 34 14.55 2.12 -4.57
N ASP A 35 13.41 1.47 -4.32
CA ASP A 35 12.31 1.36 -5.28
C ASP A 35 11.66 2.72 -5.61
N THR A 36 11.61 3.62 -4.63
CA THR A 36 11.12 4.99 -4.82
C THR A 36 12.07 5.74 -5.73
N ILE A 37 13.38 5.70 -5.45
CA ILE A 37 14.42 6.34 -6.25
C ILE A 37 14.40 5.81 -7.69
N ALA A 38 14.29 4.49 -7.87
CA ALA A 38 14.17 3.87 -9.18
C ALA A 38 12.90 4.32 -9.94
N THR A 39 11.80 4.56 -9.23
CA THR A 39 10.53 5.05 -9.81
C THR A 39 10.68 6.51 -10.23
N TYR A 40 11.28 7.36 -9.39
CA TYR A 40 11.57 8.75 -9.71
C TYR A 40 12.51 8.84 -10.91
N ARG A 41 13.62 8.10 -10.93
CA ARG A 41 14.54 8.03 -12.06
C ARG A 41 13.81 7.72 -13.37
N ARG A 42 12.98 6.65 -13.38
CA ARG A 42 12.22 6.27 -14.58
C ARG A 42 11.27 7.35 -15.05
N SER A 43 10.61 8.05 -14.12
CA SER A 43 9.66 9.12 -14.44
C SER A 43 10.37 10.35 -15.02
N LEU A 44 11.48 10.76 -14.41
CA LEU A 44 12.30 11.88 -14.88
C LEU A 44 12.92 11.59 -16.26
N MET A 45 13.41 10.37 -16.49
CA MET A 45 13.95 9.97 -17.79
C MET A 45 12.87 9.94 -18.89
N LYS A 46 11.63 9.61 -18.56
CA LYS A 46 10.50 9.71 -19.52
C LYS A 46 10.24 11.16 -19.93
N LEU A 47 10.23 12.11 -18.96
CA LEU A 47 10.10 13.53 -19.29
C LEU A 47 11.30 14.01 -20.09
N TYR A 48 12.53 13.69 -19.68
CA TYR A 48 13.75 14.07 -20.39
C TYR A 48 13.75 13.60 -21.85
N SER A 49 13.26 12.40 -22.11
CA SER A 49 13.13 11.87 -23.47
C SER A 49 12.04 12.54 -24.29
N PHE A 50 10.97 13.01 -23.64
CA PHE A 50 9.89 13.76 -24.27
C PHE A 50 10.30 15.19 -24.67
N LEU A 51 11.16 15.84 -23.86
CA LEU A 51 11.56 17.21 -24.09
C LEU A 51 12.34 17.38 -25.40
N PRO A 52 12.12 18.53 -26.11
CA PRO A 52 12.90 18.92 -27.28
C PRO A 52 14.42 18.94 -27.00
N PRO A 53 15.28 19.13 -28.03
CA PRO A 53 16.73 19.12 -27.86
C PRO A 53 17.26 20.12 -26.79
N GLU A 54 16.59 21.24 -26.61
CA GLU A 54 16.96 22.29 -25.63
C GLU A 54 16.75 21.84 -24.17
N LYS A 55 16.02 20.70 -23.96
CA LYS A 55 15.74 20.12 -22.64
C LYS A 55 15.15 21.11 -21.63
N LYS A 56 14.32 22.03 -22.10
CA LYS A 56 13.64 23.04 -21.27
C LYS A 56 12.21 22.60 -20.95
N VAL A 57 11.81 22.84 -19.69
CA VAL A 57 10.45 22.65 -19.20
C VAL A 57 9.80 24.03 -19.06
N TYR A 58 8.69 24.23 -19.74
CA TYR A 58 7.86 25.43 -19.71
C TYR A 58 6.55 25.16 -18.93
N SER A 59 5.76 26.19 -18.71
CA SER A 59 4.51 26.13 -17.93
C SER A 59 3.47 25.12 -18.46
N ASP A 60 3.46 24.92 -19.76
CA ASP A 60 2.51 24.01 -20.46
C ASP A 60 3.13 22.62 -20.78
N THR A 61 4.45 22.50 -20.68
CA THR A 61 5.18 21.27 -21.04
C THR A 61 4.62 20.03 -20.33
N LEU A 62 4.33 20.14 -19.03
CA LEU A 62 3.82 18.98 -18.27
C LEU A 62 2.40 18.61 -18.65
N GLU A 63 1.58 19.55 -19.09
CA GLU A 63 0.24 19.26 -19.58
C GLU A 63 0.29 18.47 -20.90
N PHE A 64 1.12 18.87 -21.85
CA PHE A 64 1.34 18.13 -23.10
C PHE A 64 1.95 16.73 -22.81
N TRP A 65 2.95 16.66 -21.94
CA TRP A 65 3.52 15.38 -21.55
C TRP A 65 2.51 14.46 -20.86
N ARG A 66 1.61 15.01 -20.05
CA ARG A 66 0.53 14.25 -19.41
C ARG A 66 -0.41 13.61 -20.43
N VAL A 67 -0.75 14.32 -21.50
CA VAL A 67 -1.56 13.78 -22.61
C VAL A 67 -0.83 12.60 -23.27
N GLU A 68 0.44 12.75 -23.61
CA GLU A 68 1.24 11.65 -24.18
C GLU A 68 1.36 10.45 -23.23
N LEU A 69 1.50 10.69 -21.93
CA LEU A 69 1.52 9.61 -20.94
C LEU A 69 0.21 8.81 -20.93
N LEU A 70 -0.93 9.46 -21.15
CA LEU A 70 -2.24 8.78 -21.17
C LEU A 70 -2.45 7.92 -22.41
N GLU A 71 -1.77 8.19 -23.51
CA GLU A 71 -1.80 7.33 -24.69
C GLU A 71 -1.09 5.99 -24.44
N LYS A 72 -0.07 5.99 -23.58
CA LYS A 72 0.83 4.83 -23.37
C LYS A 72 0.61 4.14 -22.03
N TYR A 73 0.04 4.83 -21.04
CA TYR A 73 -0.03 4.36 -19.64
C TYR A 73 -1.41 4.62 -19.02
N THR A 74 -1.69 3.91 -17.94
CA THR A 74 -2.89 4.15 -17.12
C THR A 74 -2.84 5.51 -16.41
N VAL A 75 -4.00 6.08 -16.08
CA VAL A 75 -4.14 7.34 -15.30
C VAL A 75 -3.32 7.28 -14.01
N ARG A 76 -3.29 6.14 -13.31
CA ARG A 76 -2.49 5.94 -12.09
C ARG A 76 -0.99 6.10 -12.36
N THR A 77 -0.51 5.54 -13.46
CA THR A 77 0.91 5.66 -13.86
C THR A 77 1.24 7.07 -14.29
N ALA A 78 0.37 7.73 -15.07
CA ALA A 78 0.55 9.13 -15.48
C ALA A 78 0.62 10.05 -14.27
N ASN A 79 -0.31 9.94 -13.32
CA ASN A 79 -0.29 10.72 -12.06
C ASN A 79 0.99 10.47 -11.25
N ALA A 80 1.47 9.24 -11.19
CA ALA A 80 2.72 8.93 -10.47
C ALA A 80 3.93 9.56 -11.16
N CYS A 81 3.98 9.56 -12.49
CA CYS A 81 5.04 10.22 -13.25
C CYS A 81 5.03 11.74 -13.04
N VAL A 82 3.86 12.37 -13.13
CA VAL A 82 3.70 13.82 -12.89
C VAL A 82 4.06 14.17 -11.46
N SER A 83 3.65 13.38 -10.47
CA SER A 83 4.01 13.59 -9.06
C SER A 83 5.52 13.55 -8.85
N ALA A 84 6.23 12.61 -9.46
CA ALA A 84 7.69 12.51 -9.37
C ALA A 84 8.39 13.75 -9.96
N VAL A 85 7.87 14.25 -11.09
CA VAL A 85 8.40 15.46 -11.74
C VAL A 85 8.08 16.71 -10.89
N ASN A 86 6.89 16.80 -10.32
CA ASN A 86 6.55 17.92 -9.44
C ASN A 86 7.52 18.04 -8.26
N VAL A 87 7.89 16.93 -7.61
CA VAL A 87 8.85 16.94 -6.51
C VAL A 87 10.25 17.35 -6.99
N TYR A 88 10.65 16.95 -8.20
CA TYR A 88 11.89 17.41 -8.84
C TYR A 88 11.89 18.92 -9.09
N LEU A 89 10.78 19.47 -9.64
CA LEU A 89 10.64 20.92 -9.86
C LEU A 89 10.63 21.70 -8.54
N GLU A 90 10.02 21.14 -7.49
CA GLU A 90 10.05 21.71 -6.15
C GLU A 90 11.48 21.78 -5.58
N TYR A 91 12.27 20.72 -5.76
CA TYR A 91 13.67 20.67 -5.36
C TYR A 91 14.49 21.77 -6.02
N HIS A 92 14.20 22.09 -7.28
CA HIS A 92 14.83 23.19 -8.03
C HIS A 92 14.18 24.57 -7.80
N GLY A 93 13.16 24.68 -6.94
CA GLY A 93 12.52 25.96 -6.59
C GLY A 93 11.55 26.51 -7.63
N VAL A 94 11.16 25.74 -8.63
CA VAL A 94 10.29 26.17 -9.76
C VAL A 94 8.86 25.59 -9.63
N ARG A 95 8.22 25.84 -8.50
CA ARG A 95 6.85 25.36 -8.20
C ARG A 95 5.80 25.86 -9.20
N SER A 96 6.03 26.99 -9.86
CA SER A 96 5.13 27.55 -10.87
C SER A 96 4.90 26.65 -12.08
N LEU A 97 5.81 25.71 -12.34
CA LEU A 97 5.73 24.76 -13.46
C LEU A 97 5.01 23.46 -13.09
N GLN A 98 4.59 23.28 -11.82
CA GLN A 98 3.96 22.03 -11.36
C GLN A 98 2.51 21.91 -11.82
N ILE A 99 2.10 20.68 -12.13
CA ILE A 99 0.67 20.34 -12.25
C ILE A 99 0.13 20.01 -10.86
N THR A 100 -0.71 20.87 -10.32
CA THR A 100 -1.28 20.73 -8.97
C THR A 100 -2.49 19.80 -8.89
N LYS A 101 -3.20 19.61 -10.01
CA LYS A 101 -4.42 18.78 -10.03
C LYS A 101 -4.13 17.41 -10.67
N PRO A 102 -4.10 16.32 -9.89
CA PRO A 102 -4.02 14.99 -10.45
C PRO A 102 -5.29 14.65 -11.21
N LEU A 103 -5.17 13.82 -12.24
CA LEU A 103 -6.34 13.28 -12.93
C LEU A 103 -7.15 12.38 -11.98
N PRO A 104 -8.48 12.44 -12.03
CA PRO A 104 -9.32 11.55 -11.25
C PRO A 104 -9.02 10.10 -11.61
N LEU A 105 -8.74 9.29 -10.58
CA LEU A 105 -8.58 7.87 -10.78
C LEU A 105 -9.97 7.26 -11.04
N PRO A 106 -10.12 6.38 -12.05
CA PRO A 106 -11.32 5.58 -12.15
C PRO A 106 -11.55 4.85 -10.83
N LYS A 107 -12.81 4.73 -10.39
CA LYS A 107 -13.15 3.92 -9.21
C LYS A 107 -12.45 2.57 -9.36
N ASP A 108 -11.77 2.13 -8.31
CA ASP A 108 -11.00 0.89 -8.33
C ASP A 108 -11.97 -0.30 -8.49
N MET A 109 -12.36 -0.55 -9.74
CA MET A 109 -13.18 -1.68 -10.18
C MET A 109 -12.31 -2.93 -10.38
N GLY A 110 -11.08 -2.92 -9.85
CA GLY A 110 -10.19 -4.08 -9.91
C GLY A 110 -10.88 -5.32 -9.31
N PRO A 111 -10.47 -6.52 -9.71
CA PRO A 111 -11.10 -7.76 -9.26
C PRO A 111 -11.15 -7.80 -7.74
N GLU A 112 -12.32 -8.10 -7.19
CA GLU A 112 -12.56 -8.23 -5.77
C GLU A 112 -12.71 -9.71 -5.42
N LEU A 113 -11.93 -10.15 -4.45
CA LEU A 113 -12.05 -11.47 -3.88
C LEU A 113 -13.20 -11.47 -2.86
N THR A 114 -14.18 -12.35 -3.02
CA THR A 114 -15.26 -12.52 -2.07
C THR A 114 -14.82 -13.39 -0.88
N ARG A 115 -15.56 -13.31 0.22
CA ARG A 115 -15.31 -14.16 1.40
C ARG A 115 -15.43 -15.65 1.09
N ALA A 116 -16.39 -16.04 0.24
CA ALA A 116 -16.57 -17.44 -0.17
C ALA A 116 -15.39 -17.94 -1.01
N GLU A 117 -14.92 -17.15 -1.99
CA GLU A 117 -13.73 -17.48 -2.78
C GLU A 117 -12.49 -17.61 -1.91
N TYR A 118 -12.31 -16.70 -0.94
CA TYR A 118 -11.20 -16.79 0.01
C TYR A 118 -11.23 -18.10 0.82
N LEU A 119 -12.40 -18.49 1.33
CA LEU A 119 -12.54 -19.74 2.08
C LEU A 119 -12.24 -20.96 1.19
N HIS A 120 -12.71 -20.94 -0.04
CA HIS A 120 -12.43 -22.00 -1.00
C HIS A 120 -10.93 -22.11 -1.32
N MET A 121 -10.20 -20.97 -1.42
CA MET A 121 -8.75 -21.01 -1.53
C MET A 121 -8.08 -21.69 -0.33
N LEU A 122 -8.55 -21.43 0.88
CA LEU A 122 -7.99 -22.07 2.07
C LEU A 122 -8.25 -23.58 2.10
N GLU A 123 -9.46 -24.01 1.73
CA GLU A 123 -9.83 -25.42 1.61
C GLU A 123 -8.95 -26.13 0.59
N GLU A 124 -8.74 -25.54 -0.57
CA GLU A 124 -7.88 -26.10 -1.60
C GLU A 124 -6.42 -26.21 -1.15
N ALA A 125 -5.90 -25.19 -0.47
CA ALA A 125 -4.55 -25.23 0.10
C ALA A 125 -4.37 -26.38 1.11
N ILE A 126 -5.40 -26.69 1.90
CA ILE A 126 -5.42 -27.83 2.83
C ILE A 126 -5.44 -29.14 2.05
N CYS A 127 -6.29 -29.26 1.03
CA CYS A 127 -6.38 -30.46 0.18
C CYS A 127 -5.04 -30.77 -0.53
N GLU A 128 -4.34 -29.74 -1.01
CA GLU A 128 -3.02 -29.88 -1.63
C GLU A 128 -1.88 -30.09 -0.62
N GLY A 129 -2.11 -29.95 0.69
CA GLY A 129 -1.06 -29.94 1.70
C GLY A 129 -0.11 -28.75 1.56
N ASN A 130 -0.53 -27.65 0.94
CA ASN A 130 0.29 -26.47 0.66
C ASN A 130 0.18 -25.44 1.79
N GLU A 131 0.75 -25.81 2.94
CA GLU A 131 0.71 -25.00 4.16
C GLU A 131 1.24 -23.56 3.96
N ARG A 132 2.30 -23.40 3.14
CA ARG A 132 2.87 -22.07 2.84
C ARG A 132 1.87 -21.17 2.12
N ALA A 133 1.20 -21.66 1.09
CA ALA A 133 0.20 -20.89 0.36
C ALA A 133 -1.02 -20.58 1.23
N TYR A 134 -1.46 -21.54 2.04
CA TYR A 134 -2.51 -21.38 3.05
C TYR A 134 -2.19 -20.21 3.99
N LEU A 135 -1.02 -20.24 4.65
CA LEU A 135 -0.63 -19.23 5.63
C LEU A 135 -0.38 -17.85 5.00
N LEU A 136 0.26 -17.79 3.82
CA LEU A 136 0.40 -16.51 3.09
C LEU A 136 -0.95 -15.89 2.79
N THR A 137 -1.90 -16.68 2.27
CA THR A 137 -3.27 -16.22 1.97
C THR A 137 -3.97 -15.73 3.22
N LYS A 138 -3.88 -16.47 4.32
CA LYS A 138 -4.48 -16.12 5.60
C LYS A 138 -3.86 -14.89 6.23
N VAL A 139 -2.54 -14.74 6.19
CA VAL A 139 -1.83 -13.56 6.71
C VAL A 139 -2.35 -12.27 6.06
N PHE A 140 -2.40 -12.19 4.73
CA PHE A 140 -2.85 -10.97 4.06
C PHE A 140 -4.33 -10.67 4.30
N ALA A 141 -5.18 -11.70 4.37
CA ALA A 141 -6.62 -11.55 4.60
C ALA A 141 -6.99 -11.27 6.07
N CYS A 142 -6.12 -11.62 7.05
CA CYS A 142 -6.41 -11.44 8.48
C CYS A 142 -5.68 -10.25 9.10
N THR A 143 -4.56 -9.81 8.52
CA THR A 143 -3.74 -8.73 9.08
C THR A 143 -3.75 -7.46 8.23
N GLY A 144 -4.04 -7.60 6.94
CA GLY A 144 -4.03 -6.49 5.98
C GLY A 144 -2.64 -5.90 5.70
N ILE A 145 -1.56 -6.60 6.05
CA ILE A 145 -0.19 -6.17 5.71
C ILE A 145 0.04 -6.19 4.20
N THR A 146 1.01 -5.43 3.75
CA THR A 146 1.49 -5.46 2.37
C THR A 146 2.61 -6.50 2.20
N VAL A 147 2.93 -6.85 0.95
CA VAL A 147 4.06 -7.78 0.69
C VAL A 147 5.39 -7.24 1.21
N ARG A 148 5.60 -5.91 1.18
CA ARG A 148 6.80 -5.29 1.74
C ARG A 148 6.89 -5.44 3.27
N GLU A 149 5.74 -5.49 3.92
CA GLU A 149 5.63 -5.61 5.37
C GLU A 149 5.75 -7.05 5.85
N LEU A 150 5.64 -8.04 4.95
CA LEU A 150 5.76 -9.46 5.29
C LEU A 150 7.11 -9.80 5.97
N GLN A 151 8.18 -9.08 5.67
CA GLN A 151 9.49 -9.25 6.31
C GLN A 151 9.49 -8.93 7.81
N TYR A 152 8.54 -8.11 8.28
CA TYR A 152 8.40 -7.76 9.70
C TYR A 152 7.53 -8.77 10.46
N LEU A 153 6.96 -9.74 9.77
CA LEU A 153 6.30 -10.90 10.39
C LEU A 153 7.39 -11.92 10.75
N THR A 154 8.03 -11.69 11.88
CA THR A 154 9.11 -12.53 12.40
C THR A 154 8.59 -13.47 13.49
N VAL A 155 9.37 -14.50 13.81
CA VAL A 155 9.04 -15.44 14.89
C VAL A 155 8.79 -14.68 16.21
N GLU A 156 9.59 -13.64 16.47
CA GLU A 156 9.48 -12.82 17.67
C GLU A 156 8.17 -12.01 17.69
N THR A 157 7.81 -11.38 16.56
CA THR A 157 6.56 -10.59 16.47
C THR A 157 5.32 -11.48 16.47
N VAL A 158 5.41 -12.68 15.92
CA VAL A 158 4.34 -13.69 15.98
C VAL A 158 4.12 -14.12 17.43
N ARG A 159 5.17 -14.47 18.18
CA ARG A 159 5.08 -14.81 19.61
C ARG A 159 4.52 -13.67 20.46
N ALA A 160 4.90 -12.43 20.15
CA ALA A 160 4.37 -11.23 20.82
C ALA A 160 2.90 -10.94 20.45
N GLY A 161 2.36 -11.55 19.38
CA GLY A 161 1.01 -11.31 18.86
C GLY A 161 0.82 -9.96 18.19
N VAL A 162 1.92 -9.21 17.99
CA VAL A 162 1.92 -7.86 17.42
C VAL A 162 3.18 -7.63 16.60
N ALA A 163 3.03 -7.10 15.38
CA ALA A 163 4.12 -6.67 14.53
C ALA A 163 4.13 -5.14 14.39
N ASP A 164 5.26 -4.52 14.70
CA ASP A 164 5.47 -3.09 14.45
C ASP A 164 6.00 -2.93 13.02
N VAL A 165 5.16 -2.32 12.17
CA VAL A 165 5.46 -2.15 10.76
C VAL A 165 5.82 -0.70 10.50
N PRO A 166 7.03 -0.40 9.97
CA PRO A 166 7.45 0.96 9.64
C PRO A 166 6.77 1.43 8.33
N SER A 167 5.46 1.63 8.37
CA SER A 167 4.74 2.40 7.36
C SER A 167 4.64 3.86 7.82
N CYS A 168 4.26 4.81 6.95
CA CYS A 168 4.09 6.22 7.30
C CYS A 168 3.26 6.37 8.58
N GLY A 169 3.93 6.56 9.73
CA GLY A 169 3.31 6.74 11.04
C GLY A 169 3.42 5.56 12.02
N GLY A 170 4.14 4.47 11.67
CA GLY A 170 4.34 3.31 12.57
C GLY A 170 3.03 2.59 12.87
N THR A 171 2.58 1.71 12.00
CA THR A 171 1.33 0.96 12.22
C THR A 171 1.61 -0.31 13.01
N ARG A 172 0.98 -0.44 14.18
CA ARG A 172 0.99 -1.67 14.97
C ARG A 172 -0.07 -2.62 14.44
N VAL A 173 0.35 -3.78 13.95
CA VAL A 173 -0.53 -4.81 13.39
C VAL A 173 -0.72 -5.93 14.40
N LYS A 174 -1.97 -6.13 14.84
CA LYS A 174 -2.32 -7.25 15.73
C LYS A 174 -2.44 -8.54 14.92
N ILE A 175 -1.79 -9.61 15.38
CA ILE A 175 -1.89 -10.95 14.81
C ILE A 175 -2.97 -11.71 15.61
N PRO A 176 -4.06 -12.18 14.94
CA PRO A 176 -5.09 -12.96 15.61
C PRO A 176 -4.51 -14.25 16.22
N GLU A 177 -5.03 -14.67 17.39
CA GLU A 177 -4.50 -15.79 18.16
C GLU A 177 -4.44 -17.10 17.35
N CYS A 178 -5.50 -17.40 16.60
CA CYS A 178 -5.53 -18.61 15.76
C CYS A 178 -4.45 -18.60 14.67
N LEU A 179 -4.18 -17.42 14.07
CA LEU A 179 -3.13 -17.27 13.08
C LEU A 179 -1.73 -17.32 13.71
N ARG A 180 -1.58 -16.79 14.93
CA ARG A 180 -0.34 -16.83 15.70
C ARG A 180 0.13 -18.25 15.93
N LEU A 181 -0.77 -19.13 16.44
CA LEU A 181 -0.45 -20.52 16.70
C LEU A 181 -0.02 -21.26 15.42
N GLU A 182 -0.79 -21.11 14.32
CA GLU A 182 -0.45 -21.74 13.04
C GLU A 182 0.92 -21.24 12.49
N LEU A 183 1.25 -19.97 12.66
CA LEU A 183 2.54 -19.40 12.22
C LEU A 183 3.71 -19.89 13.08
N GLU A 184 3.51 -20.10 14.39
CA GLU A 184 4.51 -20.67 15.29
C GLU A 184 4.81 -22.12 14.92
N ASP A 185 3.77 -22.92 14.68
CA ASP A 185 3.89 -24.31 14.24
C ASP A 185 4.60 -24.41 12.90
N TYR A 186 4.21 -23.56 11.94
CA TYR A 186 4.87 -23.48 10.63
C TYR A 186 6.33 -23.09 10.73
N ALA A 187 6.67 -22.05 11.49
CA ALA A 187 8.06 -21.63 11.67
C ALA A 187 8.91 -22.77 12.26
N SER A 188 8.34 -23.49 13.25
CA SER A 188 8.99 -24.63 13.88
C SER A 188 9.22 -25.78 12.89
N SER A 189 8.22 -26.12 12.06
CA SER A 189 8.30 -27.16 11.03
C SER A 189 9.35 -26.81 9.95
N GLN A 190 9.52 -25.54 9.63
CA GLN A 190 10.52 -25.04 8.67
C GLN A 190 11.92 -24.84 9.30
N GLY A 191 12.10 -25.10 10.60
CA GLY A 191 13.35 -24.90 11.33
C GLY A 191 13.71 -23.41 11.55
N VAL A 192 12.77 -22.48 11.40
CA VAL A 192 12.98 -21.05 11.59
C VAL A 192 12.82 -20.72 13.05
N GLN A 193 13.93 -20.47 13.75
CA GLN A 193 13.96 -20.14 15.18
C GLN A 193 13.83 -18.64 15.47
N THR A 194 14.35 -17.80 14.56
CA THR A 194 14.40 -16.33 14.66
C THR A 194 14.26 -15.68 13.29
N GLY A 195 13.83 -14.41 13.28
CA GLY A 195 13.68 -13.63 12.05
C GLY A 195 12.41 -13.94 11.26
N PRO A 196 12.34 -13.60 9.97
CA PRO A 196 11.13 -13.70 9.15
C PRO A 196 10.59 -15.12 9.08
N VAL A 197 9.28 -15.29 9.28
CA VAL A 197 8.59 -16.59 9.23
C VAL A 197 8.61 -17.19 7.82
N PHE A 198 8.45 -16.35 6.78
CA PHE A 198 8.43 -16.78 5.40
C PHE A 198 9.76 -16.52 4.71
N VAL A 199 10.54 -17.57 4.58
CA VAL A 199 11.85 -17.54 3.93
C VAL A 199 11.91 -18.45 2.72
N THR A 200 12.82 -18.16 1.80
CA THR A 200 13.21 -19.05 0.69
C THR A 200 14.02 -20.22 1.23
N ARG A 201 14.29 -21.22 0.38
CA ARG A 201 15.17 -22.36 0.73
C ARG A 201 16.58 -21.92 1.20
N ASN A 202 17.01 -20.73 0.79
CA ASN A 202 18.32 -20.17 1.16
C ASN A 202 18.22 -19.24 2.39
N GLY A 203 17.13 -19.25 3.15
CA GLY A 203 16.93 -18.41 4.34
C GLY A 203 16.70 -16.91 4.05
N GLN A 204 16.54 -16.53 2.77
CA GLN A 204 16.31 -15.14 2.38
C GLN A 204 14.82 -14.79 2.42
N ASN A 205 14.50 -13.52 2.60
CA ASN A 205 13.13 -13.02 2.49
C ASN A 205 12.51 -13.38 1.13
N MET A 206 11.24 -13.77 1.14
CA MET A 206 10.53 -14.05 -0.11
C MET A 206 10.38 -12.77 -0.94
N SER A 207 10.67 -12.87 -2.24
CA SER A 207 10.43 -11.78 -3.17
C SER A 207 8.93 -11.53 -3.37
N ARG A 208 8.58 -10.30 -3.76
CA ARG A 208 7.19 -9.95 -4.10
C ARG A 208 6.60 -10.89 -5.17
N THR A 209 7.38 -11.22 -6.18
CA THR A 209 6.97 -12.12 -7.26
C THR A 209 6.67 -13.51 -6.71
N SER A 210 7.59 -14.07 -5.90
CA SER A 210 7.41 -15.39 -5.30
C SER A 210 6.13 -15.47 -4.42
N VAL A 211 5.88 -14.44 -3.60
CA VAL A 211 4.65 -14.39 -2.79
C VAL A 211 3.40 -14.37 -3.67
N THR A 212 3.42 -13.53 -4.71
CA THR A 212 2.28 -13.42 -5.64
C THR A 212 2.05 -14.74 -6.39
N ASP A 213 3.11 -15.39 -6.84
CA ASP A 213 3.04 -16.68 -7.56
C ASP A 213 2.43 -17.79 -6.72
N HIS A 214 2.77 -17.88 -5.42
CA HIS A 214 2.16 -18.85 -4.51
C HIS A 214 0.64 -18.65 -4.41
N ILE A 215 0.19 -17.41 -4.23
CA ILE A 215 -1.23 -17.09 -4.08
C ILE A 215 -1.98 -17.25 -5.41
N GLN A 216 -1.38 -16.90 -6.55
CA GLN A 216 -1.98 -17.08 -7.87
C GLN A 216 -2.15 -18.55 -8.24
N ARG A 217 -1.15 -19.39 -7.96
CA ARG A 217 -1.26 -20.84 -8.19
C ARG A 217 -2.38 -21.44 -7.37
N LEU A 218 -2.49 -21.05 -6.10
CA LEU A 218 -3.56 -21.49 -5.25
C LEU A 218 -4.94 -21.04 -5.76
N ALA A 219 -5.09 -19.80 -6.21
CA ALA A 219 -6.34 -19.31 -6.81
C ALA A 219 -6.70 -20.11 -8.07
N THR A 220 -5.70 -20.44 -8.90
CA THR A 220 -5.92 -21.25 -10.11
C THR A 220 -6.34 -22.68 -9.75
N ALA A 221 -5.73 -23.31 -8.74
CA ALA A 221 -6.11 -24.63 -8.24
C ALA A 221 -7.54 -24.62 -7.69
N ALA A 222 -7.92 -23.59 -6.96
CA ALA A 222 -9.27 -23.38 -6.46
C ALA A 222 -10.26 -22.92 -7.54
N HIS A 223 -9.92 -22.95 -8.83
CA HIS A 223 -10.77 -22.49 -9.94
C HIS A 223 -11.29 -21.05 -9.81
N ILE A 224 -10.53 -20.19 -9.15
CA ILE A 224 -10.82 -18.76 -8.98
C ILE A 224 -10.00 -17.98 -10.01
N ASP A 225 -10.58 -16.86 -10.52
CA ASP A 225 -9.89 -15.97 -11.44
C ASP A 225 -8.47 -15.62 -10.90
N PRO A 226 -7.40 -15.95 -11.64
CA PRO A 226 -6.03 -15.66 -11.22
C PRO A 226 -5.78 -14.17 -10.93
N GLY A 227 -6.54 -13.28 -11.57
CA GLY A 227 -6.49 -11.84 -11.28
C GLY A 227 -6.90 -11.48 -9.85
N LYS A 228 -7.72 -12.31 -9.19
CA LYS A 228 -8.11 -12.19 -7.78
C LYS A 228 -7.08 -12.78 -6.83
N GLY A 229 -6.28 -13.74 -7.30
CA GLY A 229 -5.26 -14.47 -6.53
C GLY A 229 -4.01 -13.63 -6.29
N ASN A 230 -4.10 -12.55 -5.56
CA ASN A 230 -2.92 -11.72 -5.26
C ASN A 230 -3.04 -11.05 -3.87
N PRO A 231 -1.90 -10.68 -3.25
CA PRO A 231 -1.88 -10.07 -1.92
C PRO A 231 -2.72 -8.79 -1.81
N ARG A 232 -2.87 -8.03 -2.90
CA ARG A 232 -3.66 -6.80 -2.90
C ARG A 232 -5.14 -7.08 -2.75
N CYS A 233 -5.68 -8.11 -3.44
CA CYS A 233 -7.09 -8.50 -3.31
C CYS A 233 -7.40 -9.05 -1.91
N LEU A 234 -6.49 -9.83 -1.33
CA LEU A 234 -6.61 -10.32 0.04
C LEU A 234 -6.60 -9.18 1.06
N ARG A 235 -5.70 -8.21 0.90
CA ARG A 235 -5.68 -7.01 1.74
C ARG A 235 -6.94 -6.18 1.56
N LYS A 236 -7.48 -6.07 0.34
CA LYS A 236 -8.74 -5.36 0.07
C LYS A 236 -9.90 -6.06 0.80
N LEU A 237 -9.96 -7.39 0.76
CA LEU A 237 -10.93 -8.18 1.53
C LEU A 237 -10.86 -7.88 3.03
N TYR A 238 -9.65 -7.83 3.62
CA TYR A 238 -9.46 -7.45 5.02
C TYR A 238 -10.00 -6.05 5.33
N LEU A 239 -9.67 -5.05 4.51
CA LEU A 239 -10.09 -3.67 4.73
C LEU A 239 -11.62 -3.52 4.63
N ILE A 240 -12.25 -4.17 3.62
CA ILE A 240 -13.71 -4.19 3.46
C ILE A 240 -14.37 -4.87 4.66
N THR A 241 -13.86 -6.03 5.08
CA THR A 241 -14.40 -6.76 6.24
C THR A 241 -14.32 -5.91 7.52
N ARG A 242 -13.19 -5.24 7.76
CA ARG A 242 -13.05 -4.34 8.92
C ARG A 242 -14.02 -3.17 8.88
N GLU A 243 -14.20 -2.57 7.71
CA GLU A 243 -15.13 -1.46 7.55
C GLU A 243 -16.59 -1.92 7.75
N GLN A 244 -16.97 -3.08 7.23
CA GLN A 244 -18.29 -3.67 7.47
C GLN A 244 -18.54 -3.92 8.96
N ILE A 245 -17.56 -4.49 9.67
CA ILE A 245 -17.64 -4.68 11.14
C ILE A 245 -17.79 -3.33 11.84
N ARG A 246 -17.00 -2.33 11.48
CA ARG A 246 -17.07 -0.98 12.06
C ARG A 246 -18.47 -0.37 11.89
N LEU A 247 -19.01 -0.44 10.68
CA LEU A 247 -20.35 0.07 10.36
C LEU A 247 -21.45 -0.68 11.13
N SER A 248 -21.28 -2.00 11.34
CA SER A 248 -22.24 -2.80 12.13
C SER A 248 -22.20 -2.48 13.62
N LEU A 249 -21.06 -2.01 14.13
CA LEU A 249 -20.93 -1.64 15.55
C LEU A 249 -21.47 -0.24 15.88
N MET A 250 -21.56 0.67 14.89
CA MET A 250 -22.03 2.04 15.12
C MET A 250 -23.44 2.09 15.71
N PRO A 251 -24.46 1.41 15.13
CA PRO A 251 -25.81 1.41 15.70
C PRO A 251 -25.87 0.82 17.11
N LEU A 252 -25.06 -0.20 17.40
CA LEU A 252 -24.99 -0.80 18.73
C LEU A 252 -24.40 0.15 19.77
N ALA A 253 -23.38 0.94 19.38
CA ALA A 253 -22.79 1.94 20.24
C ALA A 253 -23.77 3.10 20.53
N GLU A 254 -24.52 3.54 19.51
CA GLU A 254 -25.58 4.55 19.66
C GLU A 254 -26.68 4.05 20.60
N GLN A 255 -27.17 2.83 20.41
CA GLN A 255 -28.17 2.23 21.29
C GLN A 255 -27.68 2.10 22.75
N ALA A 256 -26.42 1.66 22.94
CA ALA A 256 -25.84 1.57 24.27
C ALA A 256 -25.73 2.95 24.95
N HIS A 257 -25.38 3.99 24.17
CA HIS A 257 -25.32 5.35 24.67
C HIS A 257 -26.70 5.90 25.09
N GLU A 258 -27.72 5.65 24.26
CA GLU A 258 -29.11 6.01 24.60
C GLU A 258 -29.58 5.31 25.88
N GLN A 259 -29.32 4.02 26.03
CA GLN A 259 -29.65 3.26 27.24
C GLN A 259 -28.93 3.79 28.48
N MET A 260 -27.67 4.22 28.33
CA MET A 260 -26.94 4.86 29.43
C MET A 260 -27.59 6.16 29.86
N ILE A 261 -27.94 7.06 28.91
CA ILE A 261 -28.61 8.30 29.19
C ILE A 261 -29.97 8.09 29.87
N ASP A 262 -30.77 7.13 29.38
CA ASP A 262 -32.04 6.77 29.98
C ASP A 262 -31.87 6.29 31.43
N THR A 263 -30.85 5.49 31.69
CA THR A 263 -30.53 4.99 33.05
C THR A 263 -30.12 6.13 33.97
N GLU A 264 -29.30 7.07 33.48
CA GLU A 264 -28.89 8.27 34.22
C GLU A 264 -30.10 9.15 34.56
N GLN A 265 -30.96 9.43 33.58
CA GLN A 265 -32.19 10.20 33.78
C GLN A 265 -33.11 9.56 34.82
N PHE A 266 -33.23 8.23 34.78
CA PHE A 266 -34.02 7.48 35.75
C PHE A 266 -33.41 7.56 37.17
N SER A 267 -32.09 7.42 37.28
CA SER A 267 -31.39 7.43 38.58
C SER A 267 -31.42 8.81 39.26
N VAL A 268 -31.44 9.91 38.50
CA VAL A 268 -31.52 11.29 38.99
C VAL A 268 -32.97 11.70 39.31
N GLY A 269 -33.97 10.85 38.99
CA GLY A 269 -35.38 11.10 39.26
C GLY A 269 -36.00 12.18 38.38
N TRP A 270 -35.47 12.42 37.19
CA TRP A 270 -36.02 13.40 36.27
C TRP A 270 -37.38 12.94 35.74
N LYS A 271 -38.43 13.41 36.38
CA LYS A 271 -39.80 13.25 35.85
C LYS A 271 -40.15 14.43 34.98
N LYS A 272 -40.37 14.17 33.69
CA LYS A 272 -40.97 15.17 32.80
C LYS A 272 -42.30 15.57 33.39
N ARG A 273 -42.41 16.80 33.93
CA ARG A 273 -43.72 17.37 34.33
C ARG A 273 -44.57 17.41 33.06
N LYS A 274 -45.59 16.53 32.99
CA LYS A 274 -46.63 16.65 31.99
C LYS A 274 -47.32 18.00 32.31
N GLY A 275 -47.16 18.95 31.41
CA GLY A 275 -47.90 20.21 31.46
C GLY A 275 -49.39 19.92 31.43
N SER A 276 -50.08 20.56 32.35
CA SER A 276 -51.54 20.64 32.40
C SER A 276 -52.06 21.34 31.17
#